data_267937a57472421c9e4cb9051f41681a
#
_entry.id   267937a57472421c9e4cb9051f41681a
#
_cell.length_a   1.000
_cell.length_b   1.000
_cell.length_c   1.000
_cell.angle_alpha   90.00
_cell.angle_beta   90.00
_cell.angle_gamma   90.00
#
_symmetry.space_group_name_H-M   'P 1'
#
loop_
_entity.id
_entity.type
_entity.pdbx_description
1 polymer ?
#
loop_
_entity_poly.entity_id
_entity_poly.type
_entity_poly.pdbx_seq_one_letter_code
_entity_poly.pdbx_strand_id
1 'polypeptide(L)'
;MDKIIISPAKYIQGNGSLDNIATYAAILGTEPLIIADEFVTGLVGDRVSQSFARENIIADLDVFCGECSQNEISRIREKFNQRKYNVVIGIGGGKTLDTAKAVAYYQKIPVVVVPTIASTDAPTSSLAVIYTPEGQFSEYLFFPKNPDMVIMDTGVISAAPVRLLVAGMGDALSTWFEARANQASGKATMAGGASTLAALAIARLCYTTLLEDGYKAKVAVEQGVSTKAVENIIEANTYLSGIGFESSGLAAAHAIHNGMTQLEECHHCYHGEKVAFGVLVQLVLENAPQEEIETVLNFCHSVGLPTNLHMLGVKEINKDKLRAVAEAATAEGETIHKDRKSVV
;
A
#
# COMPACT_ATOMS: atom_id res chain seq x y z
N MET A 1 -21.39 0.03 18.11
CA MET A 1 -20.79 0.23 16.75
C MET A 1 -20.79 -1.11 16.05
N ASP A 2 -21.22 -1.15 14.80
CA ASP A 2 -21.21 -2.38 13.99
C ASP A 2 -19.76 -2.82 13.71
N LYS A 3 -19.55 -4.12 13.58
CA LYS A 3 -18.25 -4.68 13.18
C LYS A 3 -18.22 -4.82 11.67
N ILE A 4 -17.21 -4.21 11.04
CA ILE A 4 -17.09 -4.17 9.58
C ILE A 4 -15.72 -4.70 9.16
N ILE A 5 -15.71 -5.58 8.16
CA ILE A 5 -14.51 -5.99 7.43
C ILE A 5 -14.76 -5.77 5.94
N ILE A 6 -13.79 -5.19 5.26
CA ILE A 6 -13.82 -4.95 3.82
C ILE A 6 -12.56 -5.54 3.16
N SER A 7 -12.67 -5.93 1.91
CA SER A 7 -11.55 -6.47 1.12
C SER A 7 -11.84 -6.36 -0.37
N PRO A 8 -10.83 -6.49 -1.25
CA PRO A 8 -11.06 -6.74 -2.66
C PRO A 8 -11.98 -7.94 -2.87
N ALA A 9 -12.85 -7.86 -3.89
CA ALA A 9 -13.76 -8.98 -4.18
C ALA A 9 -13.01 -10.24 -4.65
N LYS A 10 -11.84 -10.06 -5.28
CA LYS A 10 -10.94 -11.15 -5.64
C LYS A 10 -9.48 -10.73 -5.52
N TYR A 11 -8.66 -11.58 -4.93
CA TYR A 11 -7.21 -11.48 -4.90
C TYR A 11 -6.60 -12.68 -5.60
N ILE A 12 -5.69 -12.46 -6.53
CA ILE A 12 -4.99 -13.48 -7.31
C ILE A 12 -3.51 -13.25 -7.16
N GLN A 13 -2.76 -14.27 -6.78
CA GLN A 13 -1.30 -14.18 -6.64
C GLN A 13 -0.65 -15.44 -7.21
N GLY A 14 0.41 -15.26 -7.97
CA GLY A 14 1.24 -16.35 -8.47
C GLY A 14 2.27 -15.88 -9.50
N ASN A 15 3.26 -16.71 -9.73
CA ASN A 15 4.24 -16.45 -10.78
C ASN A 15 3.59 -16.65 -12.16
N GLY A 16 3.66 -15.64 -13.02
CA GLY A 16 3.03 -15.67 -14.34
C GLY A 16 1.53 -15.32 -14.33
N SER A 17 0.98 -14.84 -13.22
CA SER A 17 -0.44 -14.44 -13.14
C SER A 17 -0.80 -13.36 -14.18
N LEU A 18 0.15 -12.49 -14.54
CA LEU A 18 -0.04 -11.46 -15.55
C LEU A 18 -0.34 -12.03 -16.95
N ASP A 19 0.16 -13.23 -17.26
CA ASP A 19 -0.07 -13.87 -18.56
C ASP A 19 -1.54 -14.24 -18.78
N ASN A 20 -2.35 -14.29 -17.72
CA ASN A 20 -3.77 -14.60 -17.75
C ASN A 20 -4.64 -13.37 -17.40
N ILE A 21 -4.09 -12.15 -17.43
CA ILE A 21 -4.81 -10.93 -17.05
C ILE A 21 -6.10 -10.73 -17.81
N ALA A 22 -6.13 -11.04 -19.12
CA ALA A 22 -7.32 -10.91 -19.94
C ALA A 22 -8.44 -11.88 -19.52
N THR A 23 -8.10 -13.14 -19.25
CA THR A 23 -9.06 -14.15 -18.75
C THR A 23 -9.67 -13.73 -17.41
N TYR A 24 -8.84 -13.18 -16.50
CA TYR A 24 -9.32 -12.70 -15.20
C TYR A 24 -10.19 -11.45 -15.35
N ALA A 25 -9.74 -10.45 -16.13
CA ALA A 25 -10.46 -9.20 -16.31
C ALA A 25 -11.77 -9.35 -17.08
N ALA A 26 -11.86 -10.31 -18.00
CA ALA A 26 -13.06 -10.57 -18.80
C ALA A 26 -14.30 -10.91 -17.96
N ILE A 27 -14.12 -11.40 -16.72
CA ILE A 27 -15.21 -11.65 -15.77
C ILE A 27 -15.91 -10.33 -15.39
N LEU A 28 -15.18 -9.22 -15.40
CA LEU A 28 -15.67 -7.89 -15.01
C LEU A 28 -16.08 -7.05 -16.22
N GLY A 29 -15.41 -7.25 -17.36
CA GLY A 29 -15.69 -6.51 -18.60
C GLY A 29 -14.78 -6.91 -19.75
N THR A 30 -15.25 -6.72 -20.97
CA THR A 30 -14.55 -7.09 -22.22
C THR A 30 -14.11 -5.88 -23.05
N GLU A 31 -14.36 -4.67 -22.57
CA GLU A 31 -13.90 -3.41 -23.16
C GLU A 31 -12.97 -2.68 -22.19
N PRO A 32 -11.72 -3.17 -22.01
CA PRO A 32 -10.81 -2.64 -21.01
C PRO A 32 -10.11 -1.36 -21.46
N LEU A 33 -9.96 -0.40 -20.53
CA LEU A 33 -8.96 0.65 -20.59
C LEU A 33 -7.82 0.31 -19.61
N ILE A 34 -6.62 0.11 -20.14
CA ILE A 34 -5.40 -0.13 -19.36
C ILE A 34 -4.73 1.21 -19.10
N ILE A 35 -4.32 1.45 -17.85
CA ILE A 35 -3.57 2.61 -17.41
C ILE A 35 -2.24 2.11 -16.86
N ALA A 36 -1.12 2.51 -17.48
CA ALA A 36 0.23 2.17 -17.08
C ALA A 36 1.20 3.29 -17.48
N ASP A 37 2.28 3.49 -16.72
CA ASP A 37 3.33 4.41 -17.16
C ASP A 37 4.20 3.79 -18.26
N GLU A 38 5.04 4.61 -18.87
CA GLU A 38 5.90 4.19 -20.00
C GLU A 38 6.89 3.09 -19.60
N PHE A 39 7.47 3.20 -18.40
CA PHE A 39 8.42 2.20 -17.89
C PHE A 39 7.74 0.83 -17.70
N VAL A 40 6.57 0.82 -17.05
CA VAL A 40 5.79 -0.40 -16.82
C VAL A 40 5.29 -0.99 -18.14
N THR A 41 4.89 -0.15 -19.08
CA THR A 41 4.51 -0.58 -20.44
C THR A 41 5.67 -1.28 -21.13
N GLY A 42 6.88 -0.73 -21.03
CA GLY A 42 8.09 -1.39 -21.54
C GLY A 42 8.43 -2.71 -20.83
N LEU A 43 8.10 -2.83 -19.56
CA LEU A 43 8.41 -4.00 -18.74
C LEU A 43 7.48 -5.19 -19.00
N VAL A 44 6.17 -4.93 -19.09
CA VAL A 44 5.14 -5.98 -19.13
C VAL A 44 4.16 -5.89 -20.29
N GLY A 45 4.24 -4.86 -21.11
CA GLY A 45 3.25 -4.57 -22.15
C GLY A 45 3.06 -5.68 -23.17
N ASP A 46 4.15 -6.33 -23.60
CA ASP A 46 4.08 -7.47 -24.53
C ASP A 46 3.31 -8.66 -23.94
N ARG A 47 3.55 -9.00 -22.67
CA ARG A 47 2.83 -10.08 -21.97
C ARG A 47 1.34 -9.75 -21.84
N VAL A 48 1.02 -8.52 -21.47
CA VAL A 48 -0.34 -8.02 -21.36
C VAL A 48 -1.04 -8.09 -22.73
N SER A 49 -0.43 -7.55 -23.77
CA SER A 49 -0.99 -7.55 -25.14
C SER A 49 -1.23 -8.96 -25.66
N GLN A 50 -0.29 -9.88 -25.44
CA GLN A 50 -0.46 -11.29 -25.81
C GLN A 50 -1.61 -11.96 -25.03
N SER A 51 -1.81 -11.64 -23.75
CA SER A 51 -2.93 -12.14 -22.98
C SER A 51 -4.27 -11.73 -23.60
N PHE A 52 -4.44 -10.44 -23.92
CA PHE A 52 -5.66 -9.95 -24.52
C PHE A 52 -5.89 -10.47 -25.94
N ALA A 53 -4.82 -10.63 -26.72
CA ALA A 53 -4.90 -11.20 -28.07
C ALA A 53 -5.40 -12.66 -28.05
N ARG A 54 -4.97 -13.48 -27.07
CA ARG A 54 -5.44 -14.86 -26.90
C ARG A 54 -6.95 -14.95 -26.62
N GLU A 55 -7.50 -13.99 -25.92
CA GLU A 55 -8.93 -13.92 -25.60
C GLU A 55 -9.75 -13.17 -26.68
N ASN A 56 -9.12 -12.69 -27.76
CA ASN A 56 -9.73 -11.83 -28.79
C ASN A 56 -10.39 -10.57 -28.22
N ILE A 57 -9.80 -9.99 -27.16
CA ILE A 57 -10.24 -8.76 -26.52
C ILE A 57 -9.34 -7.62 -26.99
N ILE A 58 -9.95 -6.52 -27.47
CA ILE A 58 -9.22 -5.30 -27.83
C ILE A 58 -9.11 -4.41 -26.59
N ALA A 59 -7.90 -4.26 -26.06
CA ALA A 59 -7.60 -3.40 -24.93
C ALA A 59 -6.94 -2.11 -25.42
N ASP A 60 -7.43 -0.96 -24.96
CA ASP A 60 -6.76 0.32 -25.19
C ASP A 60 -5.82 0.61 -24.01
N LEU A 61 -4.64 1.15 -24.32
CA LEU A 61 -3.67 1.62 -23.35
C LEU A 61 -3.71 3.15 -23.27
N ASP A 62 -3.74 3.67 -22.05
CA ASP A 62 -3.45 5.07 -21.74
C ASP A 62 -2.18 5.17 -20.91
N VAL A 63 -1.23 5.98 -21.39
CA VAL A 63 0.03 6.19 -20.66
C VAL A 63 -0.23 7.17 -19.52
N PHE A 64 -0.06 6.67 -18.30
CA PHE A 64 -0.09 7.47 -17.08
C PHE A 64 1.09 8.43 -17.07
N CYS A 65 0.84 9.72 -16.79
CA CYS A 65 1.83 10.77 -16.79
C CYS A 65 1.86 11.52 -15.46
N GLY A 66 2.95 11.36 -14.72
CA GLY A 66 3.27 12.21 -13.57
C GLY A 66 2.62 11.76 -12.25
N GLU A 67 1.61 12.50 -11.80
CA GLU A 67 1.02 12.33 -10.46
C GLU A 67 -0.44 11.85 -10.53
N CYS A 68 -0.89 11.15 -9.48
CA CYS A 68 -2.31 10.88 -9.28
C CYS A 68 -3.01 12.19 -8.90
N SER A 69 -3.33 12.99 -9.92
CA SER A 69 -3.93 14.32 -9.76
C SER A 69 -5.30 14.40 -10.41
N GLN A 70 -6.12 15.36 -9.97
CA GLN A 70 -7.43 15.60 -10.59
C GLN A 70 -7.32 15.92 -12.09
N ASN A 71 -6.21 16.57 -12.50
CA ASN A 71 -5.96 16.87 -13.90
C ASN A 71 -5.74 15.58 -14.71
N GLU A 72 -4.88 14.68 -14.22
CA GLU A 72 -4.59 13.41 -14.90
C GLU A 72 -5.81 12.48 -14.91
N ILE A 73 -6.54 12.39 -13.81
CA ILE A 73 -7.81 11.64 -13.74
C ILE A 73 -8.80 12.18 -14.79
N SER A 74 -8.93 13.50 -14.91
CA SER A 74 -9.84 14.13 -15.85
C SER A 74 -9.41 13.87 -17.30
N ARG A 75 -8.12 13.99 -17.61
CA ARG A 75 -7.54 13.69 -18.93
C ARG A 75 -7.87 12.26 -19.39
N ILE A 76 -7.67 11.28 -18.50
CA ILE A 76 -7.97 9.88 -18.84
C ILE A 76 -9.47 9.67 -19.02
N ARG A 77 -10.31 10.31 -18.20
CA ARG A 77 -11.77 10.22 -18.32
C ARG A 77 -12.31 10.76 -19.64
N GLU A 78 -11.62 11.70 -20.29
CA GLU A 78 -12.03 12.20 -21.63
C GLU A 78 -12.05 11.11 -22.71
N LYS A 79 -11.24 10.05 -22.56
CA LYS A 79 -11.26 8.90 -23.50
C LYS A 79 -12.60 8.18 -23.54
N PHE A 80 -13.36 8.21 -22.46
CA PHE A 80 -14.70 7.60 -22.40
C PHE A 80 -15.72 8.31 -23.31
N ASN A 81 -15.42 9.53 -23.78
CA ASN A 81 -16.21 10.22 -24.78
C ASN A 81 -15.99 9.66 -26.20
N GLN A 82 -14.88 8.97 -26.43
CA GLN A 82 -14.49 8.44 -27.73
C GLN A 82 -14.85 6.97 -27.89
N ARG A 83 -14.77 6.18 -26.79
CA ARG A 83 -15.09 4.76 -26.77
C ARG A 83 -15.72 4.38 -25.41
N LYS A 84 -16.63 3.42 -25.45
CA LYS A 84 -17.16 2.82 -24.21
C LYS A 84 -16.16 1.81 -23.67
N TYR A 85 -15.70 2.06 -22.45
CA TYR A 85 -14.98 1.06 -21.66
C TYR A 85 -15.89 0.58 -20.53
N ASN A 86 -15.77 -0.68 -20.14
CA ASN A 86 -16.59 -1.28 -19.10
C ASN A 86 -15.75 -1.90 -17.95
N VAL A 87 -14.42 -1.78 -18.00
CA VAL A 87 -13.49 -2.11 -16.93
C VAL A 87 -12.22 -1.24 -17.09
N VAL A 88 -11.68 -0.78 -15.98
CA VAL A 88 -10.37 -0.12 -15.91
C VAL A 88 -9.35 -1.10 -15.32
N ILE A 89 -8.15 -1.13 -15.88
CA ILE A 89 -7.05 -1.96 -15.42
C ILE A 89 -5.85 -1.06 -15.15
N GLY A 90 -5.47 -0.87 -13.88
CA GLY A 90 -4.27 -0.14 -13.50
C GLY A 90 -3.09 -1.11 -13.34
N ILE A 91 -1.99 -0.87 -14.05
CA ILE A 91 -0.77 -1.68 -13.95
C ILE A 91 0.40 -0.77 -13.56
N GLY A 92 1.03 -1.02 -12.41
CA GLY A 92 2.17 -0.18 -11.99
C GLY A 92 2.36 -0.04 -10.50
N GLY A 93 2.90 1.11 -10.11
CA GLY A 93 3.07 1.53 -8.71
C GLY A 93 1.84 2.29 -8.17
N GLY A 94 1.91 2.69 -6.89
CA GLY A 94 0.78 3.27 -6.16
C GLY A 94 0.05 4.41 -6.87
N LYS A 95 0.77 5.38 -7.46
CA LYS A 95 0.17 6.53 -8.15
C LYS A 95 -0.65 6.12 -9.38
N THR A 96 -0.14 5.20 -10.18
CA THR A 96 -0.86 4.63 -11.34
C THR A 96 -2.11 3.88 -10.88
N LEU A 97 -1.99 3.08 -9.83
CA LEU A 97 -3.09 2.28 -9.29
C LEU A 97 -4.19 3.16 -8.70
N ASP A 98 -3.81 4.20 -7.95
CA ASP A 98 -4.75 5.17 -7.38
C ASP A 98 -5.47 5.96 -8.47
N THR A 99 -4.76 6.35 -9.54
CA THR A 99 -5.40 6.97 -10.71
C THR A 99 -6.41 6.04 -11.37
N ALA A 100 -6.07 4.75 -11.54
CA ALA A 100 -6.99 3.76 -12.11
C ALA A 100 -8.24 3.56 -11.24
N LYS A 101 -8.08 3.46 -9.91
CA LYS A 101 -9.20 3.39 -8.96
C LYS A 101 -10.09 4.62 -9.05
N ALA A 102 -9.51 5.83 -9.11
CA ALA A 102 -10.26 7.08 -9.21
C ALA A 102 -11.01 7.19 -10.54
N VAL A 103 -10.37 6.86 -11.67
CA VAL A 103 -11.04 6.85 -12.99
C VAL A 103 -12.22 5.89 -12.99
N ALA A 104 -12.03 4.65 -12.53
CA ALA A 104 -13.09 3.65 -12.45
C ALA A 104 -14.25 4.10 -11.56
N TYR A 105 -13.95 4.70 -10.42
CA TYR A 105 -14.94 5.26 -9.48
C TYR A 105 -15.82 6.33 -10.15
N TYR A 106 -15.20 7.32 -10.80
CA TYR A 106 -15.95 8.38 -11.47
C TYR A 106 -16.73 7.88 -12.68
N GLN A 107 -16.26 6.81 -13.34
CA GLN A 107 -16.97 6.19 -14.48
C GLN A 107 -18.00 5.14 -14.02
N LYS A 108 -18.02 4.79 -12.72
CA LYS A 108 -18.92 3.77 -12.12
C LYS A 108 -18.79 2.40 -12.78
N ILE A 109 -17.57 2.00 -13.10
CA ILE A 109 -17.23 0.70 -13.68
C ILE A 109 -16.23 -0.05 -12.79
N PRO A 110 -16.08 -1.38 -12.95
CA PRO A 110 -15.12 -2.17 -12.21
C PRO A 110 -13.67 -1.74 -12.43
N VAL A 111 -12.83 -2.01 -11.41
CA VAL A 111 -11.38 -1.81 -11.48
C VAL A 111 -10.61 -3.09 -11.16
N VAL A 112 -9.62 -3.36 -11.99
CA VAL A 112 -8.57 -4.37 -11.75
C VAL A 112 -7.27 -3.65 -11.44
N VAL A 113 -6.64 -4.01 -10.34
CA VAL A 113 -5.37 -3.43 -9.87
C VAL A 113 -4.26 -4.47 -10.00
N VAL A 114 -3.18 -4.12 -10.72
CA VAL A 114 -2.06 -5.02 -11.03
C VAL A 114 -0.76 -4.35 -10.60
N PRO A 115 -0.36 -4.52 -9.33
CA PRO A 115 0.89 -3.96 -8.84
C PRO A 115 2.11 -4.62 -9.49
N THR A 116 3.12 -3.83 -9.85
CA THR A 116 4.43 -4.31 -10.31
C THR A 116 5.47 -4.33 -9.19
N ILE A 117 5.11 -3.82 -8.02
CA ILE A 117 5.92 -3.76 -6.81
C ILE A 117 5.03 -4.04 -5.59
N ALA A 118 5.60 -4.51 -4.49
CA ALA A 118 4.90 -4.72 -3.22
C ALA A 118 5.48 -3.82 -2.13
N SER A 119 5.51 -2.51 -2.38
CA SER A 119 6.13 -1.50 -1.50
C SER A 119 5.17 -0.87 -0.49
N THR A 120 3.87 -1.09 -0.63
CA THR A 120 2.79 -0.63 0.26
C THR A 120 1.57 -1.54 0.13
N ASP A 121 0.59 -1.35 0.99
CA ASP A 121 -0.69 -2.03 0.98
C ASP A 121 -1.81 -1.30 0.19
N ALA A 122 -1.50 -0.15 -0.39
CA ALA A 122 -2.42 0.65 -1.21
C ALA A 122 -3.16 -0.13 -2.33
N PRO A 123 -2.60 -1.20 -2.94
CA PRO A 123 -3.28 -1.94 -4.00
C PRO A 123 -4.64 -2.50 -3.61
N THR A 124 -4.85 -2.86 -2.36
CA THR A 124 -6.10 -3.49 -1.91
C THR A 124 -7.10 -2.50 -1.32
N SER A 125 -6.68 -1.26 -1.05
CA SER A 125 -7.48 -0.29 -0.30
C SER A 125 -8.61 0.36 -1.12
N SER A 126 -9.68 0.75 -0.40
CA SER A 126 -10.82 1.53 -0.90
C SER A 126 -10.57 3.04 -0.87
N LEU A 127 -9.32 3.46 -1.09
CA LEU A 127 -8.96 4.87 -1.17
C LEU A 127 -7.90 5.12 -2.24
N ALA A 128 -7.78 6.36 -2.67
CA ALA A 128 -6.66 6.86 -3.45
C ALA A 128 -6.10 8.13 -2.80
N VAL A 129 -4.79 8.31 -2.91
CA VAL A 129 -4.13 9.55 -2.50
C VAL A 129 -4.03 10.47 -3.71
N ILE A 130 -4.67 11.63 -3.61
CA ILE A 130 -4.66 12.63 -4.67
C ILE A 130 -3.58 13.68 -4.38
N TYR A 131 -2.83 14.00 -5.40
CA TYR A 131 -1.76 14.99 -5.37
C TYR A 131 -2.05 16.17 -6.29
N THR A 132 -1.37 17.29 -6.05
CA THR A 132 -1.29 18.35 -7.06
C THR A 132 -0.41 17.89 -8.22
N PRO A 133 -0.48 18.56 -9.42
CA PRO A 133 0.44 18.25 -10.52
C PRO A 133 1.93 18.35 -10.14
N GLU A 134 2.26 19.16 -9.12
CA GLU A 134 3.62 19.35 -8.60
C GLU A 134 4.02 18.30 -7.55
N GLY A 135 3.15 17.32 -7.27
CA GLY A 135 3.43 16.18 -6.38
C GLY A 135 3.20 16.47 -4.89
N GLN A 136 2.49 17.55 -4.54
CA GLN A 136 2.10 17.82 -3.15
C GLN A 136 0.80 17.09 -2.82
N PHE A 137 0.69 16.59 -1.59
CA PHE A 137 -0.55 16.00 -1.10
C PHE A 137 -1.71 16.99 -1.22
N SER A 138 -2.84 16.54 -1.75
CA SER A 138 -4.07 17.32 -1.88
C SER A 138 -5.18 16.78 -0.98
N GLU A 139 -5.59 15.53 -1.19
CA GLU A 139 -6.69 14.93 -0.45
C GLU A 139 -6.66 13.40 -0.51
N TYR A 140 -7.42 12.76 0.39
CA TYR A 140 -7.79 11.35 0.27
C TYR A 140 -9.14 11.23 -0.43
N LEU A 141 -9.19 10.46 -1.51
CA LEU A 141 -10.44 10.10 -2.19
C LEU A 141 -10.88 8.71 -1.71
N PHE A 142 -11.94 8.65 -0.89
CA PHE A 142 -12.48 7.40 -0.39
C PHE A 142 -13.51 6.81 -1.35
N PHE A 143 -13.45 5.51 -1.53
CA PHE A 143 -14.36 4.74 -2.39
C PHE A 143 -15.34 3.92 -1.54
N PRO A 144 -16.55 3.63 -2.05
CA PRO A 144 -17.54 2.84 -1.33
C PRO A 144 -17.19 1.34 -1.24
N LYS A 145 -16.19 0.89 -1.99
CA LYS A 145 -15.72 -0.50 -2.04
C LYS A 145 -14.24 -0.58 -2.40
N ASN A 146 -13.60 -1.66 -2.02
CA ASN A 146 -12.25 -2.01 -2.47
C ASN A 146 -12.26 -2.35 -3.98
N PRO A 147 -11.08 -2.47 -4.63
CA PRO A 147 -10.98 -2.93 -6.01
C PRO A 147 -11.74 -4.24 -6.26
N ASP A 148 -12.33 -4.36 -7.44
CA ASP A 148 -13.05 -5.58 -7.81
C ASP A 148 -12.10 -6.77 -7.96
N MET A 149 -10.85 -6.51 -8.36
CA MET A 149 -9.82 -7.53 -8.46
C MET A 149 -8.43 -6.94 -8.27
N VAL A 150 -7.56 -7.69 -7.56
CA VAL A 150 -6.13 -7.42 -7.44
C VAL A 150 -5.38 -8.62 -7.98
N ILE A 151 -4.41 -8.39 -8.89
CA ILE A 151 -3.59 -9.44 -9.50
C ILE A 151 -2.13 -9.17 -9.21
N MET A 152 -1.48 -10.07 -8.48
CA MET A 152 -0.08 -10.02 -8.08
C MET A 152 0.72 -11.04 -8.89
N ASP A 153 1.51 -10.58 -9.85
CA ASP A 153 2.49 -11.45 -10.52
C ASP A 153 3.78 -11.48 -9.70
N THR A 154 4.00 -12.57 -8.97
CA THR A 154 5.14 -12.69 -8.06
C THR A 154 6.49 -12.72 -8.81
N GLY A 155 6.50 -13.12 -10.08
CA GLY A 155 7.67 -13.07 -10.93
C GLY A 155 8.07 -11.62 -11.29
N VAL A 156 7.09 -10.78 -11.61
CA VAL A 156 7.31 -9.35 -11.87
C VAL A 156 7.80 -8.63 -10.60
N ILE A 157 7.11 -8.87 -9.49
CA ILE A 157 7.40 -8.18 -8.22
C ILE A 157 8.76 -8.59 -7.66
N SER A 158 9.14 -9.88 -7.75
CA SER A 158 10.44 -10.35 -7.27
C SER A 158 11.62 -9.86 -8.11
N ALA A 159 11.38 -9.42 -9.34
CA ALA A 159 12.40 -8.80 -10.19
C ALA A 159 12.62 -7.30 -9.90
N ALA A 160 11.77 -6.68 -9.12
CA ALA A 160 11.90 -5.28 -8.71
C ALA A 160 13.02 -5.10 -7.66
N PRO A 161 13.57 -3.88 -7.50
CA PRO A 161 14.59 -3.62 -6.47
C PRO A 161 14.13 -4.06 -5.08
N VAL A 162 14.96 -4.83 -4.38
CA VAL A 162 14.65 -5.40 -3.05
C VAL A 162 14.22 -4.35 -2.02
N ARG A 163 14.75 -3.11 -2.12
CA ARG A 163 14.37 -1.99 -1.23
C ARG A 163 12.87 -1.72 -1.26
N LEU A 164 12.19 -1.93 -2.40
CA LEU A 164 10.75 -1.75 -2.52
C LEU A 164 9.97 -2.83 -1.74
N LEU A 165 10.41 -4.09 -1.80
CA LEU A 165 9.83 -5.16 -1.00
C LEU A 165 10.04 -4.91 0.49
N VAL A 166 11.24 -4.46 0.88
CA VAL A 166 11.57 -4.11 2.28
C VAL A 166 10.74 -2.91 2.76
N ALA A 167 10.55 -1.89 1.92
CA ALA A 167 9.67 -0.79 2.26
C ALA A 167 8.24 -1.27 2.55
N GLY A 168 7.72 -2.20 1.73
CA GLY A 168 6.42 -2.83 1.99
C GLY A 168 6.38 -3.60 3.30
N MET A 169 7.47 -4.28 3.69
CA MET A 169 7.55 -4.92 5.02
C MET A 169 7.48 -3.89 6.15
N GLY A 170 8.06 -2.70 5.95
CA GLY A 170 8.01 -1.60 6.93
C GLY A 170 6.61 -1.03 7.10
N ASP A 171 5.86 -0.91 6.01
CA ASP A 171 4.46 -0.51 6.01
C ASP A 171 3.59 -1.57 6.71
N ALA A 172 3.69 -2.82 6.27
CA ALA A 172 2.96 -3.96 6.80
C ALA A 172 3.27 -4.25 8.29
N LEU A 173 4.45 -3.87 8.78
CA LEU A 173 4.83 -4.02 10.18
C LEU A 173 3.90 -3.24 11.12
N SER A 174 3.44 -2.06 10.70
CA SER A 174 2.56 -1.20 11.52
C SER A 174 1.19 -1.81 11.76
N THR A 175 0.71 -2.59 10.80
CA THR A 175 -0.67 -3.10 10.75
C THR A 175 -1.13 -3.77 12.04
N TRP A 176 -0.31 -4.64 12.63
CA TRP A 176 -0.65 -5.30 13.88
C TRP A 176 -0.67 -4.34 15.07
N PHE A 177 0.33 -3.49 15.19
CA PHE A 177 0.47 -2.59 16.34
C PHE A 177 -0.64 -1.55 16.36
N GLU A 178 -0.97 -0.99 15.20
CA GLU A 178 -2.04 -0.02 15.06
C GLU A 178 -3.43 -0.66 15.21
N ALA A 179 -3.64 -1.86 14.65
CA ALA A 179 -4.88 -2.61 14.82
C ALA A 179 -5.21 -2.89 16.30
N ARG A 180 -4.22 -3.32 17.09
CA ARG A 180 -4.43 -3.57 18.53
C ARG A 180 -4.65 -2.29 19.33
N ALA A 181 -3.93 -1.20 18.99
CA ALA A 181 -4.11 0.10 19.62
C ALA A 181 -5.53 0.66 19.35
N ASN A 182 -5.95 0.62 18.08
CA ASN A 182 -7.28 1.06 17.69
C ASN A 182 -8.39 0.20 18.32
N GLN A 183 -8.22 -1.11 18.39
CA GLN A 183 -9.15 -2.00 19.12
C GLN A 183 -9.26 -1.63 20.58
N ALA A 184 -8.13 -1.36 21.25
CA ALA A 184 -8.12 -0.99 22.67
C ALA A 184 -8.79 0.37 22.94
N SER A 185 -8.73 1.30 21.98
CA SER A 185 -9.39 2.60 22.06
C SER A 185 -10.91 2.53 21.81
N GLY A 186 -11.38 1.50 21.12
CA GLY A 186 -12.77 1.32 20.73
C GLY A 186 -13.25 2.32 19.67
N LYS A 187 -12.35 2.98 18.95
CA LYS A 187 -12.69 3.93 17.88
C LYS A 187 -12.98 3.23 16.55
N ALA A 188 -13.64 3.95 15.64
CA ALA A 188 -13.96 3.42 14.31
C ALA A 188 -12.69 3.19 13.47
N THR A 189 -12.69 2.09 12.72
CA THR A 189 -11.69 1.77 11.70
C THR A 189 -11.91 2.59 10.43
N MET A 190 -11.04 2.43 9.43
CA MET A 190 -11.22 3.06 8.12
C MET A 190 -12.46 2.53 7.38
N ALA A 191 -12.88 1.28 7.68
CA ALA A 191 -14.11 0.70 7.17
C ALA A 191 -15.41 1.28 7.78
N GLY A 192 -15.29 2.22 8.72
CA GLY A 192 -16.43 2.93 9.33
C GLY A 192 -17.10 2.20 10.50
N GLY A 193 -16.57 1.06 10.94
CA GLY A 193 -17.08 0.27 12.06
C GLY A 193 -16.02 -0.15 13.07
N ALA A 194 -16.38 -1.00 14.02
CA ALA A 194 -15.42 -1.64 14.90
C ALA A 194 -14.69 -2.78 14.17
N SER A 195 -13.45 -3.06 14.59
CA SER A 195 -12.68 -4.18 14.07
C SER A 195 -13.37 -5.52 14.35
N THR A 196 -13.27 -6.45 13.40
CA THR A 196 -13.75 -7.82 13.55
C THR A 196 -12.64 -8.72 14.10
N LEU A 197 -13.00 -9.90 14.64
CA LEU A 197 -12.01 -10.92 15.02
C LEU A 197 -11.19 -11.38 13.81
N ALA A 198 -11.82 -11.47 12.62
CA ALA A 198 -11.13 -11.85 11.39
C ALA A 198 -10.10 -10.78 10.97
N ALA A 199 -10.45 -9.50 10.99
CA ALA A 199 -9.52 -8.43 10.66
C ALA A 199 -8.30 -8.40 11.60
N LEU A 200 -8.52 -8.57 12.90
CA LEU A 200 -7.44 -8.66 13.90
C LEU A 200 -6.55 -9.90 13.70
N ALA A 201 -7.17 -11.04 13.35
CA ALA A 201 -6.40 -12.25 13.06
C ALA A 201 -5.54 -12.08 11.80
N ILE A 202 -6.05 -11.40 10.76
CA ILE A 202 -5.31 -11.06 9.54
C ILE A 202 -4.15 -10.10 9.86
N ALA A 203 -4.39 -9.04 10.64
CA ALA A 203 -3.33 -8.11 11.06
C ALA A 203 -2.23 -8.84 11.88
N ARG A 204 -2.61 -9.78 12.75
CA ARG A 204 -1.66 -10.61 13.49
C ARG A 204 -0.89 -11.55 12.57
N LEU A 205 -1.57 -12.19 11.62
CA LEU A 205 -0.93 -13.06 10.63
C LEU A 205 0.07 -12.28 9.78
N CYS A 206 -0.25 -11.04 9.37
CA CYS A 206 0.67 -10.15 8.68
C CYS A 206 1.99 -10.03 9.48
N TYR A 207 1.90 -9.63 10.74
CA TYR A 207 3.08 -9.47 11.62
C TYR A 207 3.90 -10.76 11.77
N THR A 208 3.24 -11.89 12.05
CA THR A 208 3.96 -13.17 12.21
C THR A 208 4.65 -13.62 10.93
N THR A 209 4.00 -13.42 9.76
CA THR A 209 4.58 -13.72 8.44
C THR A 209 5.84 -12.87 8.17
N LEU A 210 5.80 -11.58 8.54
CA LEU A 210 6.97 -10.71 8.40
C LEU A 210 8.15 -11.23 9.22
N LEU A 211 7.95 -11.62 10.48
CA LEU A 211 9.00 -12.14 11.36
C LEU A 211 9.57 -13.47 10.87
N GLU A 212 8.71 -14.35 10.34
CA GLU A 212 9.10 -15.69 9.90
C GLU A 212 9.82 -15.68 8.54
N ASP A 213 9.38 -14.87 7.59
CA ASP A 213 9.80 -14.95 6.19
C ASP A 213 10.49 -13.69 5.66
N GLY A 214 10.43 -12.55 6.36
CA GLY A 214 10.95 -11.27 5.85
C GLY A 214 12.43 -11.30 5.46
N TYR A 215 13.29 -11.79 6.34
CA TYR A 215 14.73 -11.91 6.03
C TYR A 215 15.00 -12.90 4.89
N LYS A 216 14.31 -14.05 4.88
CA LYS A 216 14.46 -15.05 3.81
C LYS A 216 14.02 -14.50 2.46
N ALA A 217 12.90 -13.75 2.44
CA ALA A 217 12.40 -13.11 1.23
C ALA A 217 13.37 -12.05 0.70
N LYS A 218 13.91 -11.20 1.60
CA LYS A 218 14.92 -10.21 1.25
C LYS A 218 16.12 -10.86 0.56
N VAL A 219 16.71 -11.86 1.21
CA VAL A 219 17.90 -12.57 0.66
C VAL A 219 17.58 -13.25 -0.68
N ALA A 220 16.39 -13.85 -0.81
CA ALA A 220 15.99 -14.48 -2.06
C ALA A 220 15.88 -13.48 -3.21
N VAL A 221 15.22 -12.32 -2.99
CA VAL A 221 15.06 -11.26 -3.99
C VAL A 221 16.44 -10.64 -4.35
N GLU A 222 17.34 -10.44 -3.38
CA GLU A 222 18.73 -9.99 -3.64
C GLU A 222 19.49 -10.93 -4.56
N GLN A 223 19.16 -12.21 -4.56
CA GLN A 223 19.74 -13.23 -5.43
C GLN A 223 18.92 -13.49 -6.72
N GLY A 224 17.87 -12.72 -6.96
CA GLY A 224 16.98 -12.87 -8.12
C GLY A 224 16.17 -14.18 -8.12
N VAL A 225 15.87 -14.73 -6.93
CA VAL A 225 15.17 -16.01 -6.78
C VAL A 225 13.80 -15.77 -6.16
N SER A 226 12.74 -16.31 -6.79
CA SER A 226 11.41 -16.36 -6.19
C SER A 226 11.28 -17.63 -5.34
N THR A 227 10.90 -17.46 -4.08
CA THR A 227 10.71 -18.54 -3.11
C THR A 227 9.36 -18.43 -2.44
N LYS A 228 8.96 -19.47 -1.67
CA LYS A 228 7.72 -19.39 -0.88
C LYS A 228 7.73 -18.23 0.11
N ALA A 229 8.89 -17.90 0.69
CA ALA A 229 9.03 -16.75 1.57
C ALA A 229 8.76 -15.42 0.82
N VAL A 230 9.21 -15.28 -0.43
CA VAL A 230 8.91 -14.11 -1.26
C VAL A 230 7.41 -14.00 -1.52
N GLU A 231 6.75 -15.11 -1.88
CA GLU A 231 5.30 -15.13 -2.07
C GLU A 231 4.53 -14.74 -0.81
N ASN A 232 4.93 -15.29 0.35
CA ASN A 232 4.32 -14.98 1.64
C ASN A 232 4.49 -13.50 2.00
N ILE A 233 5.65 -12.90 1.72
CA ILE A 233 5.90 -11.48 1.99
C ILE A 233 5.14 -10.57 1.02
N ILE A 234 5.00 -10.94 -0.25
CA ILE A 234 4.15 -10.21 -1.20
C ILE A 234 2.69 -10.18 -0.69
N GLU A 235 2.17 -11.32 -0.24
CA GLU A 235 0.84 -11.40 0.36
C GLU A 235 0.73 -10.58 1.64
N ALA A 236 1.73 -10.65 2.51
CA ALA A 236 1.76 -9.88 3.76
C ALA A 236 1.76 -8.38 3.50
N ASN A 237 2.64 -7.89 2.60
CA ASN A 237 2.79 -6.48 2.28
C ASN A 237 1.54 -5.87 1.64
N THR A 238 0.75 -6.66 0.90
CA THR A 238 -0.36 -6.13 0.11
C THR A 238 -1.72 -6.55 0.64
N TYR A 239 -1.98 -7.84 0.77
CA TYR A 239 -3.31 -8.35 1.12
C TYR A 239 -3.56 -8.37 2.63
N LEU A 240 -2.63 -8.97 3.40
CA LEU A 240 -2.82 -9.06 4.85
C LEU A 240 -2.73 -7.68 5.50
N SER A 241 -1.75 -6.87 5.08
CA SER A 241 -1.62 -5.48 5.53
C SER A 241 -2.84 -4.66 5.13
N GLY A 242 -3.22 -4.70 3.85
CA GLY A 242 -4.31 -3.89 3.33
C GLY A 242 -5.65 -4.15 4.00
N ILE A 243 -6.04 -5.41 4.19
CA ILE A 243 -7.27 -5.73 4.92
C ILE A 243 -7.11 -5.41 6.41
N GLY A 244 -5.93 -5.69 6.96
CA GLY A 244 -5.61 -5.45 8.36
C GLY A 244 -5.77 -3.97 8.73
N PHE A 245 -5.11 -3.05 8.01
CA PHE A 245 -5.19 -1.62 8.33
C PHE A 245 -6.58 -1.04 8.09
N GLU A 246 -7.19 -1.37 6.95
CA GLU A 246 -8.49 -0.78 6.57
C GLU A 246 -9.61 -1.22 7.52
N SER A 247 -9.61 -2.49 7.91
CA SER A 247 -10.63 -3.10 8.76
C SER A 247 -10.30 -3.11 10.25
N SER A 248 -9.07 -2.73 10.65
CA SER A 248 -8.70 -2.61 12.06
C SER A 248 -8.21 -1.22 12.46
N GLY A 249 -7.88 -0.36 11.50
CA GLY A 249 -7.56 1.06 11.71
C GLY A 249 -6.08 1.35 11.83
N LEU A 250 -5.74 2.63 11.67
CA LEU A 250 -4.42 3.21 11.87
C LEU A 250 -4.33 3.87 13.25
N ALA A 251 -3.12 4.11 13.75
CA ALA A 251 -2.87 4.75 15.03
C ALA A 251 -1.62 5.66 14.99
N ALA A 252 -0.66 5.47 15.88
CA ALA A 252 0.47 6.38 16.04
C ALA A 252 1.53 6.24 14.93
N ALA A 253 1.80 5.03 14.42
CA ALA A 253 2.88 4.83 13.46
C ALA A 253 2.68 5.65 12.17
N HIS A 254 1.48 5.62 11.60
CA HIS A 254 1.14 6.41 10.42
C HIS A 254 1.05 7.90 10.71
N ALA A 255 0.55 8.33 11.87
CA ALA A 255 0.55 9.74 12.25
C ALA A 255 1.98 10.30 12.38
N ILE A 256 2.89 9.52 12.95
CA ILE A 256 4.31 9.88 13.03
C ILE A 256 4.93 9.97 11.63
N HIS A 257 4.63 9.00 10.74
CA HIS A 257 5.02 9.09 9.33
C HIS A 257 4.53 10.39 8.69
N ASN A 258 3.25 10.77 8.89
CA ASN A 258 2.68 12.00 8.36
C ASN A 258 3.45 13.23 8.90
N GLY A 259 3.72 13.28 10.20
CA GLY A 259 4.55 14.32 10.79
C GLY A 259 5.96 14.40 10.17
N MET A 260 6.58 13.26 9.88
CA MET A 260 7.92 13.20 9.28
C MET A 260 7.97 13.73 7.84
N THR A 261 6.85 13.92 7.16
CA THR A 261 6.82 14.60 5.85
C THR A 261 7.25 16.06 5.93
N GLN A 262 7.27 16.67 7.13
CA GLN A 262 7.80 18.00 7.38
C GLN A 262 9.34 18.07 7.28
N LEU A 263 10.03 16.92 7.29
CA LEU A 263 11.49 16.84 7.21
C LEU A 263 11.93 16.59 5.77
N GLU A 264 12.49 17.60 5.11
CA GLU A 264 13.04 17.45 3.75
C GLU A 264 14.09 16.34 3.68
N GLU A 265 14.87 16.19 4.75
CA GLU A 265 15.89 15.15 4.88
C GLU A 265 15.34 13.74 4.72
N CYS A 266 14.03 13.53 5.00
CA CYS A 266 13.35 12.23 4.91
C CYS A 266 12.62 12.00 3.58
N HIS A 267 12.61 12.96 2.64
CA HIS A 267 11.85 12.85 1.38
C HIS A 267 12.39 11.75 0.46
N HIS A 268 13.66 11.35 0.60
CA HIS A 268 14.25 10.25 -0.15
C HIS A 268 13.87 8.86 0.37
N CYS A 269 13.24 8.79 1.55
CA CYS A 269 12.77 7.55 2.15
C CYS A 269 11.39 7.16 1.59
N TYR A 270 11.22 5.87 1.35
CA TYR A 270 9.90 5.33 1.00
C TYR A 270 8.92 5.42 2.19
N HIS A 271 7.64 5.34 1.89
CA HIS A 271 6.55 5.38 2.86
C HIS A 271 6.80 4.42 4.03
N GLY A 272 6.92 3.13 3.74
CA GLY A 272 7.09 2.10 4.76
C GLY A 272 8.41 2.18 5.54
N GLU A 273 9.46 2.78 4.98
CA GLU A 273 10.69 3.03 5.75
C GLU A 273 10.43 4.02 6.91
N LYS A 274 9.63 5.07 6.67
CA LYS A 274 9.22 6.02 7.70
C LYS A 274 8.19 5.42 8.65
N VAL A 275 7.25 4.62 8.15
CA VAL A 275 6.25 3.92 8.97
C VAL A 275 6.91 2.94 9.94
N ALA A 276 7.92 2.17 9.51
CA ALA A 276 8.67 1.26 10.38
C ALA A 276 9.33 1.98 11.56
N PHE A 277 9.92 3.16 11.32
CA PHE A 277 10.42 4.02 12.40
C PHE A 277 9.27 4.50 13.30
N GLY A 278 8.13 4.87 12.71
CA GLY A 278 6.91 5.23 13.46
C GLY A 278 6.44 4.13 14.39
N VAL A 279 6.53 2.85 13.99
CA VAL A 279 6.22 1.69 14.86
C VAL A 279 7.10 1.66 16.09
N LEU A 280 8.41 1.87 15.95
CA LEU A 280 9.33 1.90 17.10
C LEU A 280 8.98 3.04 18.06
N VAL A 281 8.64 4.22 17.53
CA VAL A 281 8.21 5.35 18.37
C VAL A 281 6.87 5.04 19.05
N GLN A 282 5.90 4.44 18.35
CA GLN A 282 4.63 4.01 18.93
C GLN A 282 4.84 3.04 20.10
N LEU A 283 5.70 2.03 19.95
CA LEU A 283 5.98 1.06 21.01
C LEU A 283 6.57 1.72 22.27
N VAL A 284 7.42 2.74 22.09
CA VAL A 284 7.96 3.53 23.20
C VAL A 284 6.86 4.36 23.87
N LEU A 285 6.00 5.03 23.09
CA LEU A 285 4.87 5.82 23.61
C LEU A 285 3.86 4.94 24.37
N GLU A 286 3.62 3.72 23.88
CA GLU A 286 2.75 2.74 24.53
C GLU A 286 3.37 2.10 25.80
N ASN A 287 4.64 2.38 26.11
CA ASN A 287 5.40 1.67 27.14
C ASN A 287 5.31 0.14 26.95
N ALA A 288 5.55 -0.30 25.71
CA ALA A 288 5.52 -1.71 25.34
C ALA A 288 6.59 -2.52 26.09
N PRO A 289 6.41 -3.84 26.30
CA PRO A 289 7.43 -4.68 26.90
C PRO A 289 8.75 -4.62 26.12
N GLN A 290 9.88 -4.61 26.84
CA GLN A 290 11.21 -4.55 26.24
C GLN A 290 11.41 -5.65 25.17
N GLU A 291 10.98 -6.86 25.43
CA GLU A 291 11.09 -8.00 24.52
C GLU A 291 10.38 -7.74 23.19
N GLU A 292 9.23 -7.04 23.21
CA GLU A 292 8.51 -6.69 21.99
C GLU A 292 9.27 -5.63 21.19
N ILE A 293 9.80 -4.60 21.86
CA ILE A 293 10.63 -3.56 21.21
C ILE A 293 11.88 -4.19 20.59
N GLU A 294 12.56 -5.08 21.32
CA GLU A 294 13.76 -5.79 20.82
C GLU A 294 13.44 -6.68 19.62
N THR A 295 12.30 -7.36 19.63
CA THR A 295 11.84 -8.20 18.51
C THR A 295 11.66 -7.35 17.24
N VAL A 296 10.99 -6.21 17.35
CA VAL A 296 10.78 -5.29 16.22
C VAL A 296 12.08 -4.67 15.74
N LEU A 297 12.95 -4.23 16.66
CA LEU A 297 14.29 -3.72 16.34
C LEU A 297 15.12 -4.75 15.56
N ASN A 298 15.16 -6.00 16.05
CA ASN A 298 15.90 -7.07 15.41
C ASN A 298 15.36 -7.39 14.01
N PHE A 299 14.04 -7.38 13.84
CA PHE A 299 13.42 -7.52 12.53
C PHE A 299 13.87 -6.39 11.60
N CYS A 300 13.71 -5.13 12.01
CA CYS A 300 14.09 -3.96 11.21
C CYS A 300 15.58 -4.04 10.80
N HIS A 301 16.48 -4.35 11.73
CA HIS A 301 17.91 -4.52 11.44
C HIS A 301 18.16 -5.64 10.43
N SER A 302 17.49 -6.78 10.56
CA SER A 302 17.68 -7.95 9.69
C SER A 302 17.32 -7.66 8.23
N VAL A 303 16.25 -6.90 8.01
CA VAL A 303 15.79 -6.56 6.65
C VAL A 303 16.36 -5.23 6.14
N GLY A 304 16.95 -4.40 7.01
CA GLY A 304 17.56 -3.11 6.65
C GLY A 304 16.60 -1.93 6.70
N LEU A 305 15.53 -2.01 7.50
CA LEU A 305 14.63 -0.89 7.75
C LEU A 305 15.26 0.12 8.72
N PRO A 306 14.97 1.43 8.59
CA PRO A 306 15.48 2.46 9.48
C PRO A 306 15.00 2.30 10.93
N THR A 307 15.92 2.38 11.89
CA THR A 307 15.63 2.29 13.33
C THR A 307 15.96 3.55 14.10
N ASN A 308 16.49 4.56 13.41
CA ASN A 308 16.83 5.85 14.02
C ASN A 308 16.78 6.97 12.98
N LEU A 309 16.74 8.21 13.45
CA LEU A 309 16.66 9.42 12.60
C LEU A 309 17.82 9.56 11.62
N HIS A 310 19.03 9.13 12.00
CA HIS A 310 20.19 9.20 11.12
C HIS A 310 20.02 8.33 9.87
N MET A 311 19.45 7.13 10.02
CA MET A 311 19.14 6.24 8.89
C MET A 311 18.05 6.81 7.96
N LEU A 312 17.22 7.72 8.47
CA LEU A 312 16.21 8.46 7.69
C LEU A 312 16.78 9.73 7.05
N GLY A 313 18.09 10.01 7.21
CA GLY A 313 18.77 11.14 6.61
C GLY A 313 18.92 12.36 7.51
N VAL A 314 18.37 12.33 8.72
CA VAL A 314 18.49 13.42 9.69
C VAL A 314 19.87 13.37 10.36
N LYS A 315 20.83 14.16 9.87
CA LYS A 315 22.22 14.15 10.35
C LYS A 315 22.39 14.89 11.66
N GLU A 316 21.64 15.98 11.87
CA GLU A 316 21.70 16.82 13.05
C GLU A 316 20.32 16.93 13.71
N ILE A 317 20.29 16.69 15.02
CA ILE A 317 19.05 16.78 15.80
C ILE A 317 18.71 18.25 16.03
N ASN A 318 17.67 18.72 15.37
CA ASN A 318 17.08 20.04 15.57
C ASN A 318 15.77 19.90 16.34
N LYS A 319 15.71 20.44 17.56
CA LYS A 319 14.54 20.33 18.44
C LYS A 319 13.30 21.02 17.86
N ASP A 320 13.47 22.12 17.14
CA ASP A 320 12.33 22.86 16.57
C ASP A 320 11.74 22.09 15.37
N LYS A 321 12.59 21.47 14.52
CA LYS A 321 12.14 20.56 13.46
C LYS A 321 11.41 19.36 14.04
N LEU A 322 11.95 18.71 15.09
CA LEU A 322 11.28 17.57 15.74
C LEU A 322 9.97 17.98 16.42
N ARG A 323 9.90 19.20 16.96
CA ARG A 323 8.64 19.74 17.48
C ARG A 323 7.61 19.89 16.38
N ALA A 324 7.97 20.45 15.22
CA ALA A 324 7.08 20.56 14.07
C ALA A 324 6.55 19.18 13.61
N VAL A 325 7.42 18.14 13.61
CA VAL A 325 7.00 16.75 13.35
C VAL A 325 5.97 16.29 14.37
N ALA A 326 6.24 16.51 15.67
CA ALA A 326 5.32 16.10 16.73
C ALA A 326 3.98 16.83 16.66
N GLU A 327 4.00 18.16 16.42
CA GLU A 327 2.78 18.96 16.24
C GLU A 327 1.95 18.48 15.03
N ALA A 328 2.60 18.18 13.90
CA ALA A 328 1.93 17.64 12.74
C ALA A 328 1.36 16.22 13.00
N ALA A 329 2.12 15.35 13.67
CA ALA A 329 1.67 14.00 14.01
C ALA A 329 0.51 13.97 15.02
N THR A 330 0.36 15.05 15.81
CA THR A 330 -0.70 15.18 16.83
C THR A 330 -1.79 16.18 16.45
N ALA A 331 -1.81 16.64 15.20
CA ALA A 331 -2.83 17.57 14.71
C ALA A 331 -4.24 16.96 14.83
N GLU A 332 -5.26 17.82 14.89
CA GLU A 332 -6.64 17.38 14.92
C GLU A 332 -6.98 16.52 13.68
N GLY A 333 -7.56 15.36 13.91
CA GLY A 333 -7.90 14.41 12.85
C GLY A 333 -6.85 13.32 12.59
N GLU A 334 -5.63 13.46 13.11
CA GLU A 334 -4.59 12.45 12.97
C GLU A 334 -4.90 11.14 13.71
N THR A 335 -4.37 10.05 13.17
CA THR A 335 -4.68 8.71 13.66
C THR A 335 -4.04 8.38 15.01
N ILE A 336 -3.04 9.12 15.46
CA ILE A 336 -2.44 8.95 16.80
C ILE A 336 -3.48 9.06 17.94
N HIS A 337 -4.52 9.86 17.75
CA HIS A 337 -5.60 10.00 18.72
C HIS A 337 -6.45 8.73 18.87
N LYS A 338 -6.26 7.74 18.00
CA LYS A 338 -6.86 6.40 18.13
C LYS A 338 -6.04 5.48 19.03
N ASP A 339 -4.81 5.85 19.37
CA ASP A 339 -4.00 5.14 20.34
C ASP A 339 -4.27 5.67 21.75
N ARG A 340 -4.86 4.81 22.59
CA ARG A 340 -5.28 5.19 23.95
C ARG A 340 -4.10 5.45 24.91
N LYS A 341 -2.92 4.92 24.59
CA LYS A 341 -1.71 5.05 25.42
C LYS A 341 -0.81 6.19 24.98
N SER A 342 -0.87 6.57 23.72
CA SER A 342 -0.05 7.63 23.16
C SER A 342 -0.57 9.05 23.46
N VAL A 343 -1.79 9.16 24.00
CA VAL A 343 -2.44 10.43 24.35
C VAL A 343 -2.41 10.58 25.88
N VAL A 344 -1.36 11.17 26.40
CA VAL A 344 -1.25 11.61 27.80
C VAL A 344 -1.18 13.14 27.81
#